data_0cb8c40f32df3e848582fda4c6886e70
#
_entry.id   0cb8c40f32df3e848582fda4c6886e70
#
_cell.length_a   1.000
_cell.length_b   1.000
_cell.length_c   1.000
_cell.angle_alpha   90.00
_cell.angle_beta   90.00
_cell.angle_gamma   90.00
#
_symmetry.space_group_name_H-M   'P 1'
#
loop_
_entity.id
_entity.type
_entity.pdbx_description
1 polymer ?
#
loop_
_entity_poly.entity_id
_entity_poly.type
_entity_poly.pdbx_seq_one_letter_code
_entity_poly.pdbx_strand_id
1 'polypeptide(L)'
;MPSLDSFKCRKKLTVGTRTYHYYSLKTAEKNGLKGVSNLPFSMKVLLENLLRFEDGRSVTKGDIMAVAAWLEDRGTADKEIAFRPARVLMQDFTGVPAVVDLAAMRDAMTKLGGDAQKINPLVPVDLVIDHSVIVDEFGTPKAFKKNVEFEYQRNGERYRFLKWGQSAFDNFRVVPPGTGICHQVNLEYLSQTVWSKKEKYKANGKAETVELAYPDSLVGTDSHTTMVNGLAVLGWGVGGIEAEAAMLGQPLSMLLPEVIGFKLTGKMKEGVTATDLVLTVTQMLRKKGVVGRFVEFYGDGVKALSLADRATIGNMAPEYGATIGFFPIDEASLDYLRLSNRSEEVIALVEAYTKEQGLFL
;
A
#
# COMPACT_ATOMS: atom_id res chain seq x y z
N MET A 1 -12.30 -8.40 -14.39
CA MET A 1 -13.65 -8.97 -14.29
C MET A 1 -14.17 -8.68 -12.88
N PRO A 2 -15.47 -8.48 -12.66
CA PRO A 2 -15.99 -8.38 -11.28
C PRO A 2 -15.75 -9.70 -10.54
N SER A 3 -15.58 -9.61 -9.21
CA SER A 3 -15.44 -10.79 -8.35
C SER A 3 -16.63 -11.72 -8.47
N LEU A 4 -16.40 -13.03 -8.30
CA LEU A 4 -17.46 -14.05 -8.24
C LEU A 4 -18.35 -13.89 -7.00
N ASP A 5 -17.84 -13.23 -5.96
CA ASP A 5 -18.54 -12.98 -4.70
C ASP A 5 -19.21 -14.24 -4.11
N SER A 6 -18.44 -15.33 -4.04
CA SER A 6 -18.95 -16.64 -3.57
C SER A 6 -19.53 -16.58 -2.16
N PHE A 7 -19.13 -15.59 -1.36
CA PHE A 7 -19.64 -15.34 -0.02
C PHE A 7 -20.77 -14.32 0.04
N LYS A 8 -21.22 -13.78 -1.12
CA LYS A 8 -22.30 -12.79 -1.23
C LYS A 8 -22.13 -11.64 -0.25
N CYS A 9 -20.89 -11.15 -0.15
CA CYS A 9 -20.47 -10.16 0.84
C CYS A 9 -20.38 -8.74 0.28
N ARG A 10 -20.64 -8.55 -1.02
CA ARG A 10 -20.69 -7.21 -1.61
C ARG A 10 -21.87 -6.42 -1.05
N LYS A 11 -21.60 -5.25 -0.49
CA LYS A 11 -22.57 -4.36 0.19
C LYS A 11 -22.44 -2.93 -0.29
N LYS A 12 -23.36 -2.09 0.16
CA LYS A 12 -23.33 -0.63 -0.04
C LYS A 12 -23.04 0.05 1.29
N LEU A 13 -22.17 1.06 1.25
CA LEU A 13 -21.84 1.94 2.36
C LEU A 13 -22.16 3.37 1.93
N THR A 14 -23.05 4.03 2.66
CA THR A 14 -23.38 5.45 2.41
C THR A 14 -22.57 6.32 3.35
N VAL A 15 -21.83 7.27 2.78
CA VAL A 15 -21.02 8.24 3.50
C VAL A 15 -21.39 9.63 2.99
N GLY A 16 -22.02 10.43 3.85
CA GLY A 16 -22.60 11.71 3.42
C GLY A 16 -23.63 11.49 2.31
N THR A 17 -23.40 12.12 1.16
CA THR A 17 -24.26 12.02 -0.03
C THR A 17 -23.84 10.93 -1.02
N ARG A 18 -22.70 10.25 -0.78
CA ARG A 18 -22.16 9.24 -1.68
C ARG A 18 -22.45 7.84 -1.21
N THR A 19 -22.61 6.92 -2.16
CA THR A 19 -22.76 5.50 -1.89
C THR A 19 -21.63 4.73 -2.56
N TYR A 20 -20.91 3.97 -1.76
CA TYR A 20 -19.83 3.10 -2.19
C TYR A 20 -20.24 1.64 -2.12
N HIS A 21 -19.78 0.84 -3.07
CA HIS A 21 -19.80 -0.61 -2.95
C HIS A 21 -18.52 -1.05 -2.23
N TYR A 22 -18.56 -2.16 -1.51
CA TYR A 22 -17.39 -2.76 -0.85
C TYR A 22 -17.65 -4.22 -0.54
N TYR A 23 -16.62 -4.98 -0.24
CA TYR A 23 -16.74 -6.39 0.18
C TYR A 23 -16.68 -6.45 1.70
N SER A 24 -17.84 -6.69 2.32
CA SER A 24 -18.03 -6.64 3.78
C SER A 24 -17.48 -7.88 4.46
N LEU A 25 -16.47 -7.70 5.30
CA LEU A 25 -15.90 -8.78 6.12
C LEU A 25 -16.92 -9.33 7.10
N LYS A 26 -17.74 -8.48 7.72
CA LYS A 26 -18.84 -8.90 8.62
C LYS A 26 -19.87 -9.77 7.90
N THR A 27 -20.19 -9.44 6.64
CA THR A 27 -21.13 -10.25 5.86
C THR A 27 -20.50 -11.56 5.41
N ALA A 28 -19.22 -11.54 5.01
CA ALA A 28 -18.47 -12.75 4.68
C ALA A 28 -18.42 -13.73 5.88
N GLU A 29 -18.22 -13.20 7.09
CA GLU A 29 -18.25 -13.99 8.32
C GLU A 29 -19.63 -14.66 8.56
N LYS A 30 -20.71 -13.90 8.42
CA LYS A 30 -22.09 -14.42 8.52
C LYS A 30 -22.37 -15.49 7.46
N ASN A 31 -21.75 -15.40 6.30
CA ASN A 31 -21.97 -16.29 5.16
C ASN A 31 -20.95 -17.45 5.09
N GLY A 32 -20.24 -17.73 6.20
CA GLY A 32 -19.49 -18.96 6.36
C GLY A 32 -17.99 -18.82 6.58
N LEU A 33 -17.42 -17.61 6.51
CA LEU A 33 -16.02 -17.34 6.90
C LEU A 33 -15.91 -17.09 8.41
N LYS A 34 -16.11 -18.12 9.21
CA LYS A 34 -16.14 -18.01 10.67
C LYS A 34 -14.84 -17.41 11.24
N GLY A 35 -14.98 -16.52 12.23
CA GLY A 35 -13.87 -15.97 13.00
C GLY A 35 -13.16 -14.79 12.37
N VAL A 36 -13.57 -14.28 11.20
CA VAL A 36 -12.95 -13.18 10.48
C VAL A 36 -12.76 -11.92 11.34
N SER A 37 -13.72 -11.65 12.24
CA SER A 37 -13.64 -10.51 13.17
C SER A 37 -12.42 -10.58 14.10
N ASN A 38 -11.88 -11.77 14.39
CA ASN A 38 -10.72 -12.02 15.24
C ASN A 38 -9.38 -12.02 14.49
N LEU A 39 -9.39 -11.92 13.16
CA LEU A 39 -8.17 -11.84 12.38
C LEU A 39 -7.36 -10.57 12.73
N PRO A 40 -6.02 -10.64 12.67
CA PRO A 40 -5.18 -9.46 12.68
C PRO A 40 -5.60 -8.45 11.60
N PHE A 41 -5.29 -7.16 11.79
CA PHE A 41 -5.71 -6.12 10.85
C PHE A 41 -5.12 -6.31 9.45
N SER A 42 -3.84 -6.66 9.35
CA SER A 42 -3.19 -6.97 8.07
C SER A 42 -3.85 -8.15 7.36
N MET A 43 -4.25 -9.18 8.11
CA MET A 43 -4.95 -10.34 7.56
C MET A 43 -6.36 -9.99 7.07
N LYS A 44 -7.04 -9.05 7.72
CA LYS A 44 -8.33 -8.52 7.22
C LYS A 44 -8.17 -7.79 5.90
N VAL A 45 -7.08 -7.04 5.72
CA VAL A 45 -6.75 -6.38 4.44
C VAL A 45 -6.47 -7.40 3.35
N LEU A 46 -5.70 -8.45 3.64
CA LEU A 46 -5.45 -9.55 2.69
C LEU A 46 -6.75 -10.29 2.33
N LEU A 47 -7.61 -10.57 3.31
CA LEU A 47 -8.89 -11.23 3.08
C LEU A 47 -9.81 -10.38 2.19
N GLU A 48 -9.92 -9.07 2.45
CA GLU A 48 -10.68 -8.17 1.59
C GLU A 48 -10.17 -8.20 0.15
N ASN A 49 -8.84 -8.18 -0.01
CA ASN A 49 -8.20 -8.26 -1.32
C ASN A 49 -8.62 -9.51 -2.08
N LEU A 50 -8.57 -10.67 -1.45
CA LEU A 50 -8.99 -11.94 -2.08
C LEU A 50 -10.49 -11.95 -2.39
N LEU A 51 -11.36 -11.49 -1.50
CA LEU A 51 -12.80 -11.36 -1.75
C LEU A 51 -13.09 -10.48 -2.96
N ARG A 52 -12.36 -9.39 -3.11
CA ARG A 52 -12.50 -8.44 -4.21
C ARG A 52 -11.99 -8.98 -5.55
N PHE A 53 -10.97 -9.84 -5.54
CA PHE A 53 -10.34 -10.39 -6.74
C PHE A 53 -10.66 -11.86 -7.00
N GLU A 54 -11.66 -12.44 -6.34
CA GLU A 54 -12.08 -13.82 -6.57
C GLU A 54 -12.51 -14.03 -8.03
N ASP A 55 -11.76 -14.82 -8.77
CA ASP A 55 -11.97 -15.09 -10.20
C ASP A 55 -12.11 -16.60 -10.51
N GLY A 56 -11.97 -17.46 -9.49
CA GLY A 56 -12.00 -18.90 -9.59
C GLY A 56 -10.78 -19.52 -10.28
N ARG A 57 -9.74 -18.72 -10.55
CA ARG A 57 -8.48 -19.15 -11.21
C ARG A 57 -7.28 -18.78 -10.37
N SER A 58 -6.93 -17.49 -10.30
CA SER A 58 -5.83 -16.98 -9.48
C SER A 58 -6.24 -16.80 -8.03
N VAL A 59 -7.49 -16.46 -7.77
CA VAL A 59 -8.09 -16.39 -6.43
C VAL A 59 -9.34 -17.26 -6.42
N THR A 60 -9.27 -18.34 -5.68
CA THR A 60 -10.37 -19.30 -5.52
C THR A 60 -11.07 -19.12 -4.18
N LYS A 61 -12.27 -19.68 -4.05
CA LYS A 61 -12.96 -19.77 -2.76
C LYS A 61 -12.11 -20.49 -1.71
N GLY A 62 -11.31 -21.48 -2.11
CA GLY A 62 -10.39 -22.20 -1.23
C GLY A 62 -9.29 -21.28 -0.64
N ASP A 63 -8.77 -20.34 -1.43
CA ASP A 63 -7.76 -19.39 -0.96
C ASP A 63 -8.35 -18.43 0.06
N ILE A 64 -9.58 -17.96 -0.17
CA ILE A 64 -10.31 -17.12 0.78
C ILE A 64 -10.56 -17.87 2.10
N MET A 65 -10.98 -19.14 2.03
CA MET A 65 -11.18 -19.98 3.22
C MET A 65 -9.86 -20.22 3.97
N ALA A 66 -8.74 -20.36 3.28
CA ALA A 66 -7.44 -20.53 3.91
C ALA A 66 -7.03 -19.31 4.75
N VAL A 67 -7.36 -18.09 4.30
CA VAL A 67 -7.13 -16.88 5.12
C VAL A 67 -7.99 -16.89 6.39
N ALA A 68 -9.23 -17.35 6.32
CA ALA A 68 -10.06 -17.49 7.51
C ALA A 68 -9.53 -18.59 8.46
N ALA A 69 -9.00 -19.68 7.93
CA ALA A 69 -8.38 -20.76 8.71
C ALA A 69 -7.06 -20.36 9.38
N TRP A 70 -6.48 -19.22 9.02
CA TRP A 70 -5.27 -18.66 9.64
C TRP A 70 -5.38 -18.59 11.18
N LEU A 71 -6.56 -18.44 11.73
CA LEU A 71 -6.79 -18.44 13.19
C LEU A 71 -6.38 -19.73 13.87
N GLU A 72 -6.37 -20.84 13.15
CA GLU A 72 -5.99 -22.18 13.64
C GLU A 72 -4.49 -22.42 13.54
N ASP A 73 -3.91 -22.15 12.35
CA ASP A 73 -2.50 -22.43 12.06
C ASP A 73 -1.55 -21.23 12.23
N ARG A 74 -2.11 -20.01 12.29
CA ARG A 74 -1.39 -18.73 12.50
C ARG A 74 -0.28 -18.45 11.47
N GLY A 75 -0.49 -18.91 10.23
CA GLY A 75 0.43 -18.70 9.14
C GLY A 75 1.58 -19.71 9.09
N THR A 76 1.49 -20.81 9.85
CA THR A 76 2.47 -21.90 9.76
C THR A 76 2.17 -22.88 8.65
N ALA A 77 0.99 -22.81 8.03
CA ALA A 77 0.66 -23.60 6.86
C ALA A 77 1.32 -23.03 5.59
N ASP A 78 1.94 -23.90 4.81
CA ASP A 78 2.50 -23.56 3.48
C ASP A 78 1.37 -23.34 2.47
N LYS A 79 0.62 -22.26 2.66
CA LYS A 79 -0.48 -21.89 1.77
C LYS A 79 -0.17 -20.58 1.05
N GLU A 80 -0.07 -20.67 -0.28
CA GLU A 80 0.09 -19.49 -1.13
C GLU A 80 -1.24 -18.81 -1.42
N ILE A 81 -1.19 -17.50 -1.51
CA ILE A 81 -2.28 -16.62 -1.97
C ILE A 81 -1.79 -15.70 -3.07
N ALA A 82 -2.70 -15.26 -3.90
CA ALA A 82 -2.46 -14.34 -5.01
C ALA A 82 -2.92 -12.92 -4.62
N PHE A 83 -1.99 -12.12 -4.12
CA PHE A 83 -2.25 -10.74 -3.69
C PHE A 83 -2.12 -9.75 -4.85
N ARG A 84 -3.04 -8.78 -4.96
CA ARG A 84 -2.99 -7.69 -5.93
C ARG A 84 -2.96 -6.34 -5.21
N PRO A 85 -1.82 -5.64 -5.17
CA PRO A 85 -1.75 -4.32 -4.55
C PRO A 85 -2.65 -3.32 -5.29
N ALA A 86 -3.16 -2.34 -4.56
CA ALA A 86 -4.01 -1.30 -5.13
C ALA A 86 -3.22 -0.36 -6.04
N ARG A 87 -1.93 -0.19 -5.81
CA ARG A 87 -1.03 0.67 -6.57
C ARG A 87 0.43 0.24 -6.42
N VAL A 88 1.31 0.84 -7.23
CA VAL A 88 2.77 0.62 -7.18
C VAL A 88 3.46 1.96 -6.95
N LEU A 89 4.46 1.95 -6.06
CA LEU A 89 5.33 3.09 -5.79
C LEU A 89 6.74 2.79 -6.31
N MET A 90 7.35 3.72 -7.01
CA MET A 90 8.72 3.58 -7.50
C MET A 90 9.57 4.78 -7.11
N GLN A 91 10.84 4.54 -6.85
CA GLN A 91 11.86 5.57 -6.87
C GLN A 91 12.58 5.57 -8.23
N ASP A 92 13.37 6.58 -8.53
CA ASP A 92 13.86 6.82 -9.89
C ASP A 92 15.01 5.89 -10.34
N PHE A 93 15.76 5.25 -9.44
CA PHE A 93 16.82 4.32 -9.87
C PHE A 93 16.28 2.98 -10.34
N THR A 94 15.25 2.45 -9.71
CA THR A 94 14.60 1.20 -10.09
C THR A 94 13.41 1.45 -11.02
N GLY A 95 12.78 2.61 -10.93
CA GLY A 95 11.61 2.96 -11.74
C GLY A 95 11.94 3.27 -13.19
N VAL A 96 13.10 3.87 -13.48
CA VAL A 96 13.51 4.12 -14.87
C VAL A 96 13.66 2.83 -15.66
N PRO A 97 14.37 1.78 -15.20
CA PRO A 97 14.40 0.47 -15.86
C PRO A 97 13.00 -0.10 -16.12
N ALA A 98 12.09 -0.06 -15.14
CA ALA A 98 10.73 -0.56 -15.28
C ALA A 98 9.95 0.17 -16.40
N VAL A 99 10.11 1.49 -16.53
CA VAL A 99 9.50 2.26 -17.62
C VAL A 99 10.16 1.93 -18.97
N VAL A 100 11.47 1.66 -18.99
CA VAL A 100 12.18 1.19 -20.20
C VAL A 100 11.60 -0.15 -20.65
N ASP A 101 11.35 -1.08 -19.74
CA ASP A 101 10.78 -2.38 -20.07
C ASP A 101 9.36 -2.25 -20.62
N LEU A 102 8.51 -1.38 -20.06
CA LEU A 102 7.21 -1.07 -20.63
C LEU A 102 7.32 -0.51 -22.06
N ALA A 103 8.30 0.36 -22.34
CA ALA A 103 8.54 0.89 -23.67
C ALA A 103 9.00 -0.21 -24.63
N ALA A 104 9.92 -1.09 -24.20
CA ALA A 104 10.37 -2.24 -24.98
C ALA A 104 9.24 -3.24 -25.27
N MET A 105 8.34 -3.45 -24.33
CA MET A 105 7.14 -4.26 -24.55
C MET A 105 6.22 -3.67 -25.63
N ARG A 106 6.07 -2.33 -25.69
CA ARG A 106 5.33 -1.65 -26.78
C ARG A 106 5.97 -1.89 -28.14
N ASP A 107 7.29 -1.78 -28.23
CA ASP A 107 8.02 -2.07 -29.45
C ASP A 107 7.86 -3.53 -29.90
N ALA A 108 7.97 -4.46 -28.94
CA ALA A 108 7.75 -5.89 -29.22
C ALA A 108 6.31 -6.16 -29.67
N MET A 109 5.32 -5.55 -29.03
CA MET A 109 3.91 -5.67 -29.42
C MET A 109 3.68 -5.19 -30.85
N THR A 110 4.28 -4.06 -31.24
CA THR A 110 4.20 -3.51 -32.60
C THR A 110 4.84 -4.46 -33.62
N LYS A 111 6.02 -5.01 -33.31
CA LYS A 111 6.71 -5.99 -34.18
C LYS A 111 5.89 -7.28 -34.37
N LEU A 112 5.11 -7.67 -33.38
CA LEU A 112 4.20 -8.82 -33.45
C LEU A 112 2.85 -8.50 -34.12
N GLY A 113 2.66 -7.27 -34.63
CA GLY A 113 1.42 -6.85 -35.28
C GLY A 113 0.27 -6.54 -34.29
N GLY A 114 0.57 -6.40 -33.01
CA GLY A 114 -0.40 -6.05 -31.98
C GLY A 114 -0.51 -4.55 -31.73
N ASP A 115 -1.46 -4.18 -30.89
CA ASP A 115 -1.68 -2.80 -30.48
C ASP A 115 -0.80 -2.44 -29.27
N ALA A 116 0.20 -1.58 -29.48
CA ALA A 116 1.12 -1.12 -28.44
C ALA A 116 0.40 -0.42 -27.27
N GLN A 117 -0.76 0.20 -27.50
CA GLN A 117 -1.53 0.88 -26.46
C GLN A 117 -2.12 -0.08 -25.41
N LYS A 118 -2.11 -1.38 -25.67
CA LYS A 118 -2.47 -2.39 -24.66
C LYS A 118 -1.44 -2.53 -23.55
N ILE A 119 -0.21 -2.08 -23.77
CA ILE A 119 0.85 -2.07 -22.76
C ILE A 119 0.74 -0.78 -21.96
N ASN A 120 0.06 -0.85 -20.82
CA ASN A 120 -0.12 0.23 -19.86
C ASN A 120 -0.19 -0.36 -18.44
N PRO A 121 0.22 0.39 -17.41
CA PRO A 121 -0.08 0.01 -16.04
C PRO A 121 -1.59 -0.16 -15.82
N LEU A 122 -1.98 -1.29 -15.23
CA LEU A 122 -3.38 -1.62 -14.91
C LEU A 122 -3.79 -1.14 -13.52
N VAL A 123 -2.83 -0.69 -12.70
CA VAL A 123 -3.01 -0.05 -11.41
C VAL A 123 -2.31 1.31 -11.41
N PRO A 124 -2.68 2.26 -10.55
CA PRO A 124 -1.95 3.51 -10.41
C PRO A 124 -0.48 3.27 -10.06
N VAL A 125 0.41 3.97 -10.72
CA VAL A 125 1.87 3.92 -10.51
C VAL A 125 2.36 5.34 -10.28
N ASP A 126 3.00 5.55 -9.12
CA ASP A 126 3.66 6.79 -8.78
C ASP A 126 5.18 6.55 -8.76
N LEU A 127 5.92 7.33 -9.54
CA LEU A 127 7.38 7.35 -9.49
C LEU A 127 7.85 8.68 -8.89
N VAL A 128 8.56 8.61 -7.78
CA VAL A 128 9.13 9.78 -7.09
C VAL A 128 10.60 9.89 -7.41
N ILE A 129 11.02 11.05 -7.91
CA ILE A 129 12.43 11.33 -8.18
C ILE A 129 13.07 11.85 -6.90
N ASP A 130 13.87 11.01 -6.25
CA ASP A 130 14.55 11.35 -5.01
C ASP A 130 15.98 10.78 -4.89
N HIS A 131 16.23 9.58 -5.37
CA HIS A 131 17.50 8.87 -5.21
C HIS A 131 18.62 9.43 -6.10
N SER A 132 18.30 10.12 -7.19
CA SER A 132 19.28 10.79 -8.04
C SER A 132 19.65 12.19 -7.57
N VAL A 133 18.94 12.74 -6.58
CA VAL A 133 19.17 14.09 -6.05
C VAL A 133 20.38 14.08 -5.12
N ILE A 134 21.38 14.89 -5.45
CA ILE A 134 22.65 14.98 -4.71
C ILE A 134 22.89 16.44 -4.30
N VAL A 135 23.36 16.63 -3.07
CA VAL A 135 23.78 17.93 -2.56
C VAL A 135 25.29 18.08 -2.73
N ASP A 136 25.71 18.92 -3.67
CA ASP A 136 27.13 19.20 -3.94
C ASP A 136 27.59 20.47 -3.22
N GLU A 137 26.75 21.49 -3.19
CA GLU A 137 27.02 22.79 -2.58
C GLU A 137 26.15 22.97 -1.34
N PHE A 138 26.71 23.56 -0.30
CA PHE A 138 25.99 23.78 0.97
C PHE A 138 26.44 25.06 1.67
N GLY A 139 25.70 25.50 2.67
CA GLY A 139 26.08 26.60 3.57
C GLY A 139 26.15 27.99 2.94
N THR A 140 25.67 28.18 1.71
CA THR A 140 25.67 29.49 1.05
C THR A 140 24.31 29.81 0.42
N PRO A 141 23.92 31.11 0.27
CA PRO A 141 22.66 31.47 -0.39
C PRO A 141 22.56 31.02 -1.86
N LYS A 142 23.67 30.66 -2.49
CA LYS A 142 23.74 30.20 -3.88
C LYS A 142 23.67 28.67 -4.02
N ALA A 143 23.81 27.94 -2.92
CA ALA A 143 23.92 26.48 -2.91
C ALA A 143 22.70 25.82 -3.58
N PHE A 144 21.51 26.23 -3.23
CA PHE A 144 20.28 25.67 -3.81
C PHE A 144 20.26 25.77 -5.34
N LYS A 145 20.51 26.98 -5.87
CA LYS A 145 20.52 27.18 -7.33
C LYS A 145 21.56 26.34 -8.04
N LYS A 146 22.78 26.25 -7.49
CA LYS A 146 23.84 25.44 -8.06
C LYS A 146 23.52 23.95 -8.03
N ASN A 147 22.97 23.45 -6.93
CA ASN A 147 22.54 22.05 -6.85
C ASN A 147 21.49 21.70 -7.89
N VAL A 148 20.50 22.57 -8.12
CA VAL A 148 19.50 22.40 -9.18
C VAL A 148 20.15 22.37 -10.56
N GLU A 149 21.11 23.26 -10.84
CA GLU A 149 21.85 23.29 -12.11
C GLU A 149 22.62 21.98 -12.34
N PHE A 150 23.34 21.49 -11.33
CA PHE A 150 24.06 20.21 -11.38
C PHE A 150 23.12 19.02 -11.54
N GLU A 151 22.02 19.03 -10.84
CA GLU A 151 20.99 17.98 -10.93
C GLU A 151 20.51 17.82 -12.37
N TYR A 152 20.04 18.89 -13.00
CA TYR A 152 19.56 18.86 -14.38
C TYR A 152 20.65 18.56 -15.39
N GLN A 153 21.88 18.97 -15.12
CA GLN A 153 23.03 18.64 -15.95
C GLN A 153 23.33 17.13 -15.94
N ARG A 154 23.23 16.48 -14.78
CA ARG A 154 23.50 15.04 -14.60
C ARG A 154 22.33 14.17 -15.06
N ASN A 155 21.12 14.55 -14.73
CA ASN A 155 19.93 13.73 -14.83
C ASN A 155 18.93 14.21 -15.89
N GLY A 156 19.23 15.24 -16.67
CA GLY A 156 18.30 15.84 -17.63
C GLY A 156 17.80 14.86 -18.68
N GLU A 157 18.60 13.87 -19.08
CA GLU A 157 18.17 12.81 -20.00
C GLU A 157 17.15 11.87 -19.34
N ARG A 158 17.42 11.42 -18.11
CA ARG A 158 16.50 10.61 -17.30
C ARG A 158 15.16 11.32 -17.09
N TYR A 159 15.20 12.60 -16.77
CA TYR A 159 13.98 13.39 -16.51
C TYR A 159 13.14 13.62 -17.76
N ARG A 160 13.78 13.81 -18.91
CA ARG A 160 13.07 13.87 -20.20
C ARG A 160 12.39 12.55 -20.53
N PHE A 161 13.06 11.43 -20.28
CA PHE A 161 12.49 10.10 -20.48
C PHE A 161 11.30 9.85 -19.56
N LEU A 162 11.40 10.17 -18.28
CA LEU A 162 10.28 10.02 -17.31
C LEU A 162 9.10 10.92 -17.66
N LYS A 163 9.37 12.16 -18.10
CA LYS A 163 8.32 13.07 -18.56
C LYS A 163 7.61 12.52 -19.80
N TRP A 164 8.34 11.93 -20.72
CA TRP A 164 7.76 11.20 -21.85
C TRP A 164 6.89 10.05 -21.35
N GLY A 165 7.38 9.22 -20.45
CA GLY A 165 6.65 8.09 -19.87
C GLY A 165 5.31 8.50 -19.26
N GLN A 166 5.28 9.61 -18.52
CA GLN A 166 4.04 10.14 -17.93
C GLN A 166 3.00 10.53 -19.00
N SER A 167 3.43 10.96 -20.17
CA SER A 167 2.51 11.28 -21.29
C SER A 167 2.18 10.09 -22.16
N ALA A 168 3.05 9.06 -22.19
CA ALA A 168 2.91 7.89 -23.02
C ALA A 168 2.08 6.77 -22.40
N PHE A 169 2.11 6.65 -21.06
CA PHE A 169 1.42 5.59 -20.33
C PHE A 169 0.27 6.14 -19.48
N ASP A 170 -0.87 5.48 -19.56
CA ASP A 170 -1.98 5.70 -18.64
C ASP A 170 -1.62 5.17 -17.24
N ASN A 171 -2.24 5.74 -16.20
CA ASN A 171 -2.01 5.36 -14.79
C ASN A 171 -0.56 5.51 -14.31
N PHE A 172 0.27 6.25 -15.00
CA PHE A 172 1.65 6.52 -14.62
C PHE A 172 1.85 8.01 -14.32
N ARG A 173 2.32 8.32 -13.12
CA ARG A 173 2.59 9.69 -12.67
C ARG A 173 4.03 9.80 -12.15
N VAL A 174 4.67 10.93 -12.46
CA VAL A 174 6.02 11.25 -11.97
C VAL A 174 5.94 12.43 -11.02
N VAL A 175 6.47 12.24 -9.81
CA VAL A 175 6.68 13.31 -8.84
C VAL A 175 8.07 13.90 -9.10
N PRO A 176 8.18 15.22 -9.38
CA PRO A 176 9.42 15.84 -9.81
C PRO A 176 10.48 15.87 -8.69
N PRO A 177 11.77 16.03 -9.05
CA PRO A 177 12.85 16.15 -8.07
C PRO A 177 12.65 17.37 -7.16
N GLY A 178 13.16 17.27 -5.92
CA GLY A 178 13.04 18.33 -4.93
C GLY A 178 11.69 18.39 -4.22
N THR A 179 10.77 17.46 -4.49
CA THR A 179 9.48 17.36 -3.78
C THR A 179 9.66 16.74 -2.40
N GLY A 180 10.48 15.69 -2.30
CA GLY A 180 10.75 14.98 -1.05
C GLY A 180 11.19 13.54 -1.28
N ILE A 181 11.43 12.83 -0.19
CA ILE A 181 11.84 11.42 -0.19
C ILE A 181 10.63 10.54 -0.54
N CYS A 182 10.83 9.52 -1.35
CA CYS A 182 9.81 8.65 -1.92
C CYS A 182 8.76 8.16 -0.89
N HIS A 183 9.22 7.52 0.18
CA HIS A 183 8.30 6.98 1.20
C HIS A 183 7.65 8.06 2.08
N GLN A 184 8.27 9.23 2.24
CA GLN A 184 7.66 10.38 2.94
C GLN A 184 6.58 11.03 2.07
N VAL A 185 6.88 11.27 0.79
CA VAL A 185 5.88 11.76 -0.18
C VAL A 185 4.71 10.78 -0.27
N ASN A 186 4.98 9.48 -0.24
CA ASN A 186 3.94 8.46 -0.21
C ASN A 186 3.01 8.61 1.01
N LEU A 187 3.58 8.71 2.19
CA LEU A 187 2.80 8.87 3.43
C LEU A 187 1.98 10.16 3.44
N GLU A 188 2.61 11.28 3.07
CA GLU A 188 2.03 12.62 3.22
C GLU A 188 1.04 13.00 2.12
N TYR A 189 1.25 12.53 0.88
CA TYR A 189 0.51 13.02 -0.29
C TYR A 189 -0.18 11.95 -1.11
N LEU A 190 0.41 10.74 -1.24
CA LEU A 190 -0.08 9.74 -2.18
C LEU A 190 -1.05 8.75 -1.54
N SER A 191 -0.80 8.35 -0.29
CA SER A 191 -1.64 7.39 0.44
C SER A 191 -3.00 7.98 0.80
N GLN A 192 -4.05 7.16 0.66
CA GLN A 192 -5.42 7.56 0.98
C GLN A 192 -6.05 6.70 2.08
N THR A 193 -5.36 5.68 2.56
CA THR A 193 -5.85 4.70 3.55
C THR A 193 -7.01 3.86 3.05
N VAL A 194 -8.01 4.48 2.44
CA VAL A 194 -9.11 3.82 1.71
C VAL A 194 -9.23 4.47 0.35
N TRP A 195 -9.11 3.66 -0.68
CA TRP A 195 -9.30 4.06 -2.07
C TRP A 195 -10.74 3.86 -2.51
N SER A 196 -11.17 4.65 -3.49
CA SER A 196 -12.36 4.35 -4.28
C SER A 196 -12.05 4.40 -5.76
N LYS A 197 -12.71 3.54 -6.53
CA LYS A 197 -12.62 3.54 -7.99
C LYS A 197 -13.98 3.29 -8.61
N LYS A 198 -14.19 3.89 -9.78
CA LYS A 198 -15.36 3.57 -10.62
C LYS A 198 -15.17 2.23 -11.29
N GLU A 199 -16.15 1.36 -11.20
CA GLU A 199 -16.20 0.10 -11.94
C GLU A 199 -17.56 -0.15 -12.57
N LYS A 200 -17.57 -0.92 -13.66
CA LYS A 200 -18.81 -1.42 -14.26
C LYS A 200 -19.29 -2.63 -13.48
N TYR A 201 -20.49 -2.53 -12.94
CA TYR A 201 -21.12 -3.60 -12.19
C TYR A 201 -22.46 -3.99 -12.84
N LYS A 202 -22.77 -5.29 -12.92
CA LYS A 202 -24.07 -5.78 -13.40
C LYS A 202 -24.92 -6.22 -12.22
N ALA A 203 -26.03 -5.52 -12.00
CA ALA A 203 -27.05 -5.91 -11.05
C ALA A 203 -28.37 -6.19 -11.81
N ASN A 204 -28.99 -7.33 -11.60
CA ASN A 204 -30.26 -7.70 -12.22
C ASN A 204 -30.28 -7.53 -13.76
N GLY A 205 -29.16 -7.87 -14.41
CA GLY A 205 -29.01 -7.77 -15.88
C GLY A 205 -28.71 -6.37 -16.41
N LYS A 206 -28.74 -5.32 -15.60
CA LYS A 206 -28.41 -3.95 -15.96
C LYS A 206 -26.97 -3.63 -15.57
N ALA A 207 -26.21 -3.04 -16.50
CA ALA A 207 -24.86 -2.52 -16.20
C ALA A 207 -25.00 -1.11 -15.62
N GLU A 208 -24.42 -0.89 -14.46
CA GLU A 208 -24.27 0.41 -13.82
C GLU A 208 -22.82 0.71 -13.51
N THR A 209 -22.47 1.99 -13.44
CA THR A 209 -21.15 2.41 -12.94
C THR A 209 -21.29 2.72 -11.46
N VAL A 210 -20.52 2.05 -10.63
CA VAL A 210 -20.54 2.20 -9.16
C VAL A 210 -19.17 2.60 -8.67
N GLU A 211 -19.09 3.24 -7.51
CA GLU A 211 -17.83 3.47 -6.80
C GLU A 211 -17.56 2.29 -5.86
N LEU A 212 -16.42 1.63 -6.03
CA LEU A 212 -15.95 0.55 -5.18
C LEU A 212 -14.90 1.07 -4.22
N ALA A 213 -15.16 0.99 -2.91
CA ALA A 213 -14.20 1.33 -1.85
C ALA A 213 -13.45 0.08 -1.38
N TYR A 214 -12.15 0.24 -1.09
CA TYR A 214 -11.25 -0.83 -0.65
C TYR A 214 -10.02 -0.25 0.09
N PRO A 215 -9.33 -1.05 0.93
CA PRO A 215 -8.14 -0.60 1.64
C PRO A 215 -7.03 -0.22 0.66
N ASP A 216 -6.30 0.85 0.96
CA ASP A 216 -5.06 1.16 0.27
C ASP A 216 -4.03 0.08 0.57
N SER A 217 -3.34 -0.35 -0.46
CA SER A 217 -2.23 -1.29 -0.37
C SER A 217 -1.28 -1.09 -1.53
N LEU A 218 0.00 -1.28 -1.29
CA LEU A 218 0.99 -1.07 -2.34
C LEU A 218 2.20 -1.99 -2.18
N VAL A 219 2.91 -2.15 -3.28
CA VAL A 219 4.31 -2.57 -3.26
C VAL A 219 5.16 -1.45 -3.81
N GLY A 220 6.37 -1.33 -3.29
CA GLY A 220 7.27 -0.27 -3.68
C GLY A 220 8.68 -0.77 -3.98
N THR A 221 9.38 -0.10 -4.91
CA THR A 221 10.78 -0.40 -5.20
C THR A 221 11.75 0.32 -4.24
N ASP A 222 11.20 1.01 -3.24
CA ASP A 222 11.95 1.59 -2.12
C ASP A 222 11.87 0.67 -0.90
N SER A 223 13.01 0.39 -0.26
CA SER A 223 13.07 -0.49 0.93
C SER A 223 12.24 0.04 2.10
N HIS A 224 12.10 1.36 2.22
CA HIS A 224 11.33 2.02 3.28
C HIS A 224 9.87 2.28 2.91
N THR A 225 9.35 1.63 1.87
CA THR A 225 7.91 1.63 1.53
C THR A 225 7.04 1.32 2.76
N THR A 226 7.55 0.54 3.70
CA THR A 226 6.89 0.17 4.95
C THR A 226 6.56 1.34 5.87
N MET A 227 7.10 2.54 5.66
CA MET A 227 6.72 3.74 6.42
C MET A 227 5.21 3.99 6.40
N VAL A 228 4.56 3.67 5.31
CA VAL A 228 3.12 3.85 5.11
C VAL A 228 2.27 2.96 6.04
N ASN A 229 2.86 1.90 6.61
CA ASN A 229 2.16 1.03 7.57
C ASN A 229 1.74 1.77 8.85
N GLY A 230 2.42 2.89 9.17
CA GLY A 230 2.02 3.79 10.25
C GLY A 230 0.64 4.41 10.03
N LEU A 231 0.20 4.56 8.77
CA LEU A 231 -1.13 5.03 8.36
C LEU A 231 -2.10 3.88 8.06
N ALA A 232 -1.82 2.68 8.55
CA ALA A 232 -2.60 1.46 8.30
C ALA A 232 -2.77 1.10 6.82
N VAL A 233 -1.80 1.45 6.00
CA VAL A 233 -1.71 1.04 4.60
C VAL A 233 -0.79 -0.17 4.52
N LEU A 234 -1.29 -1.27 3.94
CA LEU A 234 -0.49 -2.48 3.77
C LEU A 234 0.49 -2.29 2.62
N GLY A 235 1.77 -2.16 2.93
CA GLY A 235 2.80 -1.91 1.92
C GLY A 235 4.17 -2.41 2.33
N TRP A 236 4.94 -2.92 1.35
CA TRP A 236 6.31 -3.39 1.56
C TRP A 236 7.17 -3.22 0.32
N GLY A 237 8.50 -3.31 0.52
CA GLY A 237 9.48 -3.22 -0.55
C GLY A 237 9.54 -4.50 -1.38
N VAL A 238 9.68 -4.34 -2.71
CA VAL A 238 9.85 -5.44 -3.68
C VAL A 238 10.94 -5.10 -4.69
N GLY A 239 11.37 -6.10 -5.44
CA GLY A 239 12.25 -5.90 -6.59
C GLY A 239 11.53 -5.27 -7.80
N GLY A 240 12.31 -4.76 -8.76
CA GLY A 240 11.76 -4.12 -9.98
C GLY A 240 10.84 -5.05 -10.77
N ILE A 241 11.23 -6.31 -10.96
CA ILE A 241 10.44 -7.30 -11.71
C ILE A 241 9.08 -7.57 -11.04
N GLU A 242 9.03 -7.63 -9.71
CA GLU A 242 7.78 -7.83 -8.97
C GLU A 242 6.87 -6.59 -9.09
N ALA A 243 7.46 -5.38 -9.06
CA ALA A 243 6.74 -4.14 -9.28
C ALA A 243 6.14 -4.10 -10.71
N GLU A 244 6.90 -4.50 -11.73
CA GLU A 244 6.43 -4.61 -13.12
C GLU A 244 5.29 -5.62 -13.25
N ALA A 245 5.43 -6.79 -12.65
CA ALA A 245 4.37 -7.80 -12.63
C ALA A 245 3.07 -7.24 -12.02
N ALA A 246 3.18 -6.54 -10.90
CA ALA A 246 2.04 -5.88 -10.25
C ALA A 246 1.43 -4.78 -11.12
N MET A 247 2.25 -3.95 -11.78
CA MET A 247 1.78 -2.93 -12.73
C MET A 247 0.97 -3.54 -13.88
N LEU A 248 1.41 -4.68 -14.39
CA LEU A 248 0.75 -5.39 -15.50
C LEU A 248 -0.44 -6.26 -15.04
N GLY A 249 -0.84 -6.14 -13.76
CA GLY A 249 -2.01 -6.81 -13.20
C GLY A 249 -1.79 -8.28 -12.83
N GLN A 250 -0.55 -8.76 -12.84
CA GLN A 250 -0.24 -10.08 -12.31
C GLN A 250 -0.35 -10.06 -10.78
N PRO A 251 -0.93 -11.09 -10.17
CA PRO A 251 -0.90 -11.19 -8.72
C PRO A 251 0.51 -11.52 -8.22
N LEU A 252 0.85 -10.99 -7.05
CA LEU A 252 2.04 -11.41 -6.34
C LEU A 252 1.71 -12.68 -5.55
N SER A 253 2.45 -13.76 -5.82
CA SER A 253 2.34 -14.98 -5.03
C SER A 253 3.06 -14.78 -3.71
N MET A 254 2.37 -15.06 -2.60
CA MET A 254 2.96 -14.99 -1.27
C MET A 254 2.37 -16.09 -0.37
N LEU A 255 3.19 -16.62 0.53
CA LEU A 255 2.69 -17.47 1.60
C LEU A 255 1.83 -16.63 2.57
N LEU A 256 0.81 -17.26 3.16
CA LEU A 256 0.09 -16.65 4.27
C LEU A 256 1.08 -16.33 5.39
N PRO A 257 1.23 -15.04 5.78
CA PRO A 257 2.28 -14.64 6.71
C PRO A 257 1.95 -15.06 8.15
N GLU A 258 2.98 -15.41 8.91
CA GLU A 258 2.88 -15.35 10.36
C GLU A 258 2.78 -13.88 10.80
N VAL A 259 1.90 -13.60 11.77
CA VAL A 259 1.74 -12.26 12.33
C VAL A 259 2.22 -12.24 13.78
N ILE A 260 3.20 -11.41 14.06
CA ILE A 260 3.74 -11.18 15.41
C ILE A 260 3.12 -9.91 15.99
N GLY A 261 2.34 -10.07 17.05
CA GLY A 261 1.78 -8.94 17.77
C GLY A 261 2.81 -8.30 18.70
N PHE A 262 3.04 -6.98 18.54
CA PHE A 262 3.86 -6.19 19.46
C PHE A 262 2.95 -5.30 20.31
N LYS A 263 2.81 -5.64 21.60
CA LYS A 263 1.93 -4.92 22.51
C LYS A 263 2.63 -3.68 23.07
N LEU A 264 2.05 -2.52 22.80
CA LEU A 264 2.45 -1.24 23.39
C LEU A 264 1.55 -0.90 24.58
N THR A 265 2.14 -0.52 25.71
CA THR A 265 1.42 -0.18 26.93
C THR A 265 1.97 1.10 27.53
N GLY A 266 1.08 1.91 28.14
CA GLY A 266 1.45 3.17 28.78
C GLY A 266 1.87 4.25 27.76
N LYS A 267 2.77 5.12 28.18
CA LYS A 267 3.28 6.24 27.37
C LYS A 267 4.77 6.46 27.63
N MET A 268 5.44 7.11 26.68
CA MET A 268 6.85 7.49 26.83
C MET A 268 7.02 8.43 28.04
N LYS A 269 8.10 8.21 28.78
CA LYS A 269 8.48 9.08 29.90
C LYS A 269 9.04 10.40 29.35
N GLU A 270 8.97 11.44 30.15
CA GLU A 270 9.62 12.71 29.84
C GLU A 270 11.12 12.50 29.56
N GLY A 271 11.63 13.14 28.52
CA GLY A 271 13.02 13.00 28.06
C GLY A 271 13.30 11.82 27.13
N VAL A 272 12.36 10.90 26.95
CA VAL A 272 12.49 9.80 25.95
C VAL A 272 12.04 10.32 24.59
N THR A 273 12.88 10.11 23.58
CA THR A 273 12.61 10.53 22.19
C THR A 273 11.96 9.41 21.37
N ALA A 274 11.35 9.78 20.22
CA ALA A 274 10.88 8.82 19.24
C ALA A 274 12.00 7.87 18.77
N THR A 275 13.22 8.38 18.65
CA THR A 275 14.40 7.57 18.27
C THR A 275 14.71 6.49 19.29
N ASP A 276 14.65 6.81 20.60
CA ASP A 276 14.85 5.82 21.67
C ASP A 276 13.82 4.69 21.60
N LEU A 277 12.56 5.05 21.37
CA LEU A 277 11.48 4.08 21.19
C LEU A 277 11.73 3.19 19.99
N VAL A 278 12.00 3.77 18.82
CA VAL A 278 12.19 3.04 17.56
C VAL A 278 13.38 2.09 17.64
N LEU A 279 14.52 2.53 18.19
CA LEU A 279 15.70 1.68 18.36
C LEU A 279 15.45 0.55 19.36
N THR A 280 14.69 0.80 20.42
CA THR A 280 14.30 -0.22 21.40
C THR A 280 13.40 -1.28 20.75
N VAL A 281 12.38 -0.85 20.01
CA VAL A 281 11.48 -1.76 19.25
C VAL A 281 12.28 -2.60 18.26
N THR A 282 13.16 -1.96 17.50
CA THR A 282 14.03 -2.64 16.53
C THR A 282 14.90 -3.70 17.20
N GLN A 283 15.55 -3.39 18.30
CA GLN A 283 16.36 -4.35 19.07
C GLN A 283 15.52 -5.53 19.56
N MET A 284 14.34 -5.26 20.12
CA MET A 284 13.44 -6.31 20.64
C MET A 284 12.97 -7.25 19.51
N LEU A 285 12.56 -6.71 18.38
CA LEU A 285 12.08 -7.49 17.23
C LEU A 285 13.22 -8.28 16.56
N ARG A 286 14.41 -7.69 16.44
CA ARG A 286 15.62 -8.42 15.98
C ARG A 286 15.92 -9.62 16.89
N LYS A 287 15.89 -9.42 18.20
CA LYS A 287 16.10 -10.49 19.18
C LYS A 287 15.02 -11.58 19.11
N LYS A 288 13.76 -11.19 18.84
CA LYS A 288 12.63 -12.12 18.66
C LYS A 288 12.79 -12.96 17.39
N GLY A 289 13.40 -12.43 16.34
CA GLY A 289 13.52 -13.09 15.04
C GLY A 289 12.20 -13.02 14.24
N VAL A 290 11.98 -11.92 13.54
CA VAL A 290 10.74 -11.65 12.79
C VAL A 290 10.96 -11.62 11.27
N VAL A 291 12.05 -12.20 10.79
CA VAL A 291 12.39 -12.19 9.36
C VAL A 291 11.29 -12.86 8.54
N GLY A 292 10.83 -12.16 7.52
CA GLY A 292 9.77 -12.62 6.62
C GLY A 292 8.37 -12.66 7.23
N ARG A 293 8.19 -12.14 8.45
CA ARG A 293 6.91 -12.09 9.15
C ARG A 293 6.27 -10.71 9.07
N PHE A 294 4.98 -10.65 9.34
CA PHE A 294 4.26 -9.42 9.59
C PHE A 294 4.36 -9.07 11.09
N VAL A 295 4.60 -7.82 11.40
CA VAL A 295 4.51 -7.30 12.77
C VAL A 295 3.32 -6.36 12.84
N GLU A 296 2.43 -6.57 13.82
CA GLU A 296 1.33 -5.65 14.13
C GLU A 296 1.48 -5.06 15.51
N PHE A 297 1.35 -3.73 15.59
CA PHE A 297 1.39 -2.99 16.84
C PHE A 297 -0.02 -2.82 17.39
N TYR A 298 -0.21 -3.12 18.67
CA TYR A 298 -1.50 -3.07 19.33
C TYR A 298 -1.37 -2.68 20.81
N GLY A 299 -2.49 -2.53 21.47
CA GLY A 299 -2.56 -2.16 22.89
C GLY A 299 -2.85 -0.68 23.10
N ASP A 300 -3.09 -0.30 24.35
CA ASP A 300 -3.46 1.05 24.76
C ASP A 300 -2.35 2.09 24.52
N GLY A 301 -1.08 1.66 24.54
CA GLY A 301 0.06 2.53 24.23
C GLY A 301 0.11 3.03 22.80
N VAL A 302 -0.58 2.38 21.84
CA VAL A 302 -0.67 2.87 20.44
C VAL A 302 -1.30 4.26 20.39
N LYS A 303 -2.33 4.52 21.22
CA LYS A 303 -3.03 5.81 21.28
C LYS A 303 -2.16 6.96 21.80
N ALA A 304 -1.07 6.64 22.50
CA ALA A 304 -0.12 7.62 23.02
C ALA A 304 0.95 8.02 22.00
N LEU A 305 1.00 7.36 20.83
CA LEU A 305 1.96 7.64 19.77
C LEU A 305 1.32 8.57 18.71
N SER A 306 2.09 9.58 18.31
CA SER A 306 1.76 10.36 17.12
C SER A 306 1.84 9.46 15.87
N LEU A 307 1.20 9.87 14.78
CA LEU A 307 1.35 9.13 13.52
C LEU A 307 2.80 9.13 13.02
N ALA A 308 3.54 10.22 13.24
CA ALA A 308 4.96 10.31 12.89
C ALA A 308 5.80 9.25 13.62
N ASP A 309 5.53 8.99 14.90
CA ASP A 309 6.21 7.93 15.66
C ASP A 309 5.89 6.54 15.09
N ARG A 310 4.61 6.29 14.80
CA ARG A 310 4.16 5.03 14.16
C ARG A 310 4.81 4.83 12.79
N ALA A 311 4.85 5.88 11.98
CA ALA A 311 5.48 5.87 10.66
C ALA A 311 6.98 5.58 10.76
N THR A 312 7.67 6.15 11.75
CA THR A 312 9.09 5.89 12.00
C THR A 312 9.33 4.43 12.39
N ILE A 313 8.48 3.85 13.23
CA ILE A 313 8.55 2.43 13.60
C ILE A 313 8.28 1.55 12.36
N GLY A 314 7.25 1.86 11.57
CA GLY A 314 6.94 1.16 10.33
C GLY A 314 8.08 1.26 9.30
N ASN A 315 8.71 2.43 9.20
CA ASN A 315 9.87 2.68 8.32
C ASN A 315 11.02 1.71 8.59
N MET A 316 11.26 1.39 9.86
CA MET A 316 12.34 0.51 10.31
C MET A 316 12.02 -1.00 10.16
N ALA A 317 10.94 -1.38 9.50
CA ALA A 317 10.61 -2.79 9.29
C ALA A 317 11.75 -3.59 8.62
N PRO A 318 12.44 -3.09 7.58
CA PRO A 318 13.59 -3.76 7.01
C PRO A 318 14.72 -3.96 8.03
N GLU A 319 14.96 -2.98 8.90
CA GLU A 319 16.03 -3.04 9.90
C GLU A 319 15.76 -4.07 10.98
N TYR A 320 14.52 -4.26 11.44
CA TYR A 320 14.21 -5.37 12.34
C TYR A 320 13.92 -6.69 11.61
N GLY A 321 13.85 -6.66 10.27
CA GLY A 321 13.77 -7.83 9.40
C GLY A 321 12.35 -8.29 9.08
N ALA A 322 11.31 -7.57 9.49
CA ALA A 322 9.93 -7.90 9.16
C ALA A 322 9.54 -7.41 7.76
N THR A 323 8.56 -8.07 7.15
CA THR A 323 7.99 -7.62 5.88
C THR A 323 7.21 -6.32 6.04
N ILE A 324 6.48 -6.16 7.15
CA ILE A 324 5.71 -4.96 7.51
C ILE A 324 5.79 -4.66 9.00
N GLY A 325 5.51 -3.40 9.37
CA GLY A 325 5.31 -2.95 10.75
C GLY A 325 4.01 -2.16 10.86
N PHE A 326 2.88 -2.85 10.99
CA PHE A 326 1.53 -2.34 10.76
C PHE A 326 0.88 -1.78 12.01
N PHE A 327 0.28 -0.60 11.88
CA PHE A 327 -0.52 0.04 12.91
C PHE A 327 -2.00 0.10 12.49
N PRO A 328 -2.94 -0.05 13.44
CA PRO A 328 -4.35 0.13 13.15
C PRO A 328 -4.71 1.61 12.95
N ILE A 329 -5.85 1.87 12.35
CA ILE A 329 -6.44 3.21 12.24
C ILE A 329 -7.10 3.59 13.56
N ASP A 330 -6.92 4.85 13.95
CA ASP A 330 -7.60 5.49 15.06
C ASP A 330 -7.78 6.99 14.82
N GLU A 331 -8.21 7.74 15.83
CA GLU A 331 -8.40 9.20 15.75
C GLU A 331 -7.11 9.93 15.33
N ALA A 332 -5.93 9.51 15.82
CA ALA A 332 -4.66 10.12 15.44
C ALA A 332 -4.36 9.95 13.94
N SER A 333 -4.83 8.86 13.34
CA SER A 333 -4.75 8.64 11.88
C SER A 333 -5.64 9.62 11.12
N LEU A 334 -6.87 9.85 11.60
CA LEU A 334 -7.79 10.82 10.98
C LEU A 334 -7.28 12.27 11.12
N ASP A 335 -6.70 12.61 12.27
CA ASP A 335 -6.09 13.94 12.50
C ASP A 335 -4.89 14.16 11.57
N TYR A 336 -4.08 13.12 11.34
CA TYR A 336 -2.98 13.20 10.39
C TYR A 336 -3.47 13.39 8.95
N LEU A 337 -4.55 12.73 8.55
CA LEU A 337 -5.15 12.94 7.23
C LEU A 337 -5.63 14.38 7.05
N ARG A 338 -6.19 15.00 8.10
CA ARG A 338 -6.55 16.44 8.09
C ARG A 338 -5.30 17.32 8.00
N LEU A 339 -4.30 17.06 8.82
CA LEU A 339 -3.03 17.79 8.85
C LEU A 339 -2.33 17.77 7.47
N SER A 340 -2.38 16.63 6.79
CA SER A 340 -1.78 16.42 5.47
C SER A 340 -2.74 16.77 4.32
N ASN A 341 -3.80 17.53 4.62
CA ASN A 341 -4.71 18.15 3.66
C ASN A 341 -5.50 17.15 2.78
N ARG A 342 -5.84 15.96 3.31
CA ARG A 342 -6.86 15.11 2.67
C ARG A 342 -8.22 15.75 2.83
N SER A 343 -9.08 15.61 1.81
CA SER A 343 -10.42 16.19 1.85
C SER A 343 -11.28 15.53 2.94
N GLU A 344 -12.20 16.28 3.51
CA GLU A 344 -13.15 15.74 4.51
C GLU A 344 -13.97 14.58 3.96
N GLU A 345 -14.18 14.51 2.66
CA GLU A 345 -14.83 13.39 2.00
C GLU A 345 -14.02 12.09 2.10
N VAL A 346 -12.70 12.19 1.85
CA VAL A 346 -11.78 11.04 2.00
C VAL A 346 -11.71 10.62 3.46
N ILE A 347 -11.61 11.56 4.39
CA ILE A 347 -11.54 11.29 5.83
C ILE A 347 -12.81 10.59 6.31
N ALA A 348 -13.99 11.09 5.91
CA ALA A 348 -15.27 10.48 6.25
C ALA A 348 -15.40 9.05 5.66
N LEU A 349 -14.91 8.83 4.44
CA LEU A 349 -14.86 7.48 3.86
C LEU A 349 -13.94 6.56 4.64
N VAL A 350 -12.74 7.03 5.01
CA VAL A 350 -11.77 6.25 5.80
C VAL A 350 -12.39 5.84 7.13
N GLU A 351 -12.99 6.78 7.86
CA GLU A 351 -13.62 6.50 9.15
C GLU A 351 -14.76 5.49 9.03
N ALA A 352 -15.71 5.74 8.13
CA ALA A 352 -16.89 4.90 7.95
C ALA A 352 -16.52 3.48 7.48
N TYR A 353 -15.63 3.39 6.50
CA TYR A 353 -15.19 2.12 5.93
C TYR A 353 -14.43 1.26 6.95
N THR A 354 -13.48 1.86 7.67
CA THR A 354 -12.63 1.13 8.61
C THR A 354 -13.38 0.67 9.85
N LYS A 355 -14.35 1.49 10.35
CA LYS A 355 -15.28 1.08 11.41
C LYS A 355 -16.17 -0.08 10.96
N GLU A 356 -16.68 -0.02 9.74
CA GLU A 356 -17.52 -1.08 9.18
C GLU A 356 -16.75 -2.40 8.98
N GLN A 357 -15.50 -2.34 8.54
CA GLN A 357 -14.65 -3.51 8.31
C GLN A 357 -13.95 -4.04 9.57
N GLY A 358 -14.10 -3.36 10.71
CA GLY A 358 -13.40 -3.74 11.95
C GLY A 358 -11.88 -3.54 11.86
N LEU A 359 -11.45 -2.47 11.16
CA LEU A 359 -10.06 -2.03 11.01
C LEU A 359 -9.75 -0.78 11.87
N PHE A 360 -10.76 -0.19 12.50
CA PHE A 360 -10.63 0.96 13.39
C PHE A 360 -10.41 0.51 14.83
N LEU A 361 -9.42 1.10 15.52
CA LEU A 361 -9.07 0.78 16.91
C LEU A 361 -9.96 1.53 17.92
#